data_cdc02d899a65ad03225ea5eefd548acb
#
_entry.id   cdc02d899a65ad03225ea5eefd548acb
#
_cell.length_a   1.000
_cell.length_b   1.000
_cell.length_c   1.000
_cell.angle_alpha   90.00
_cell.angle_beta   90.00
_cell.angle_gamma   90.00
#
_symmetry.space_group_name_H-M   'P 1'
#
loop_
_entity.id
_entity.type
_entity.pdbx_description
1 polymer ?
#
loop_
_entity_poly.entity_id
_entity_poly.type
_entity_poly.pdbx_seq_one_letter_code
_entity_poly.pdbx_strand_id
1 'polypeptide(L)'
;SNKQRIVLPESLEERTLTAADMALADEIAEIILIGNPDEIFALAEKLGLKNIGKATIIDPATSEKTAEYANLLYELRKNKGMTPEKAAQQVLDPLYFGCLIIKSGDADGQISGALSTTGETLRPALQIIKCSPGITCVSGAMLMITQTPEYGENGVLVVGDVAVTPMPDASQLAQIAVCTAQTAKSVARFADPNVAMLKKKKKF
;
A
#
# COMPACT_ATOMS: atom_id res chain seq x y z
N SER A 1 7.02 11.94 -17.92
CA SER A 1 6.14 11.63 -16.75
C SER A 1 7.02 11.16 -15.61
N ASN A 2 6.75 11.61 -14.40
CA ASN A 2 7.46 11.11 -13.22
C ASN A 2 6.84 9.76 -12.84
N LYS A 3 7.41 8.65 -13.34
CA LYS A 3 6.94 7.29 -13.00
C LYS A 3 7.17 7.05 -11.51
N GLN A 4 6.18 6.48 -10.85
CA GLN A 4 6.28 6.12 -9.44
C GLN A 4 6.88 4.72 -9.29
N ARG A 5 7.70 4.53 -8.26
CA ARG A 5 8.32 3.24 -7.89
C ARG A 5 7.37 2.50 -6.96
N ILE A 6 6.81 1.41 -7.46
CA ILE A 6 5.76 0.64 -6.76
C ILE A 6 6.31 -0.72 -6.34
N VAL A 7 6.25 -0.99 -5.05
CA VAL A 7 6.65 -2.27 -4.44
C VAL A 7 5.48 -3.25 -4.51
N LEU A 8 5.77 -4.46 -4.99
CA LEU A 8 4.87 -5.61 -4.99
C LEU A 8 5.51 -6.73 -4.15
N PRO A 9 5.16 -6.83 -2.85
CA PRO A 9 5.81 -7.78 -1.94
C PRO A 9 5.36 -9.23 -2.13
N GLU A 10 4.20 -9.46 -2.75
CA GLU A 10 3.64 -10.80 -3.00
C GLU A 10 4.04 -11.31 -4.40
N SER A 11 5.33 -11.27 -4.71
CA SER A 11 5.88 -11.47 -6.06
C SER A 11 5.72 -12.89 -6.61
N LEU A 12 5.49 -13.90 -5.76
CA LEU A 12 5.23 -15.29 -6.16
C LEU A 12 3.74 -15.61 -6.33
N GLU A 13 2.87 -14.60 -6.20
CA GLU A 13 1.44 -14.75 -6.52
C GLU A 13 1.21 -14.49 -8.00
N GLU A 14 0.58 -15.45 -8.70
CA GLU A 14 0.47 -15.46 -10.18
C GLU A 14 -0.23 -14.21 -10.74
N ARG A 15 -1.30 -13.71 -10.08
CA ARG A 15 -2.03 -12.50 -10.51
C ARG A 15 -1.18 -11.24 -10.30
N THR A 16 -0.44 -11.19 -9.19
CA THR A 16 0.46 -10.07 -8.88
C THR A 16 1.58 -10.00 -9.90
N LEU A 17 2.21 -11.13 -10.20
CA LEU A 17 3.30 -11.17 -11.17
C LEU A 17 2.81 -10.87 -12.60
N THR A 18 1.62 -11.37 -12.96
CA THR A 18 0.99 -11.04 -14.26
C THR A 18 0.65 -9.55 -14.36
N ALA A 19 0.10 -8.95 -13.31
CA ALA A 19 -0.17 -7.52 -13.26
C ALA A 19 1.11 -6.68 -13.35
N ALA A 20 2.20 -7.14 -12.71
CA ALA A 20 3.52 -6.51 -12.83
C ALA A 20 4.02 -6.51 -14.29
N ASP A 21 3.90 -7.65 -14.98
CA ASP A 21 4.29 -7.76 -16.39
C ASP A 21 3.52 -6.79 -17.29
N MET A 22 2.21 -6.67 -17.08
CA MET A 22 1.36 -5.72 -17.81
C MET A 22 1.76 -4.27 -17.51
N ALA A 23 1.95 -3.92 -16.24
CA ALA A 23 2.35 -2.58 -15.84
C ALA A 23 3.72 -2.17 -16.42
N LEU A 24 4.66 -3.12 -16.51
CA LEU A 24 5.96 -2.94 -17.13
C LEU A 24 5.89 -2.83 -18.65
N ALA A 25 4.99 -3.59 -19.29
CA ALA A 25 4.75 -3.50 -20.73
C ALA A 25 4.19 -2.12 -21.12
N ASP A 26 3.21 -1.65 -20.38
CA ASP A 26 2.53 -0.36 -20.60
C ASP A 26 3.30 0.84 -20.02
N GLU A 27 4.44 0.57 -19.38
CA GLU A 27 5.29 1.60 -18.76
C GLU A 27 4.58 2.52 -17.75
N ILE A 28 3.59 2.00 -17.02
CA ILE A 28 2.76 2.75 -16.07
C ILE A 28 3.57 3.17 -14.83
N ALA A 29 4.43 2.29 -14.33
CA ALA A 29 5.24 2.48 -13.12
C ALA A 29 6.59 1.78 -13.23
N GLU A 30 7.53 2.14 -12.36
CA GLU A 30 8.69 1.33 -12.05
C GLU A 30 8.30 0.31 -11.00
N ILE A 31 8.49 -0.98 -11.29
CA ILE A 31 8.07 -2.08 -10.42
C ILE A 31 9.26 -2.62 -9.63
N ILE A 32 9.07 -2.77 -8.32
CA ILE A 32 9.98 -3.41 -7.39
C ILE A 32 9.30 -4.68 -6.87
N LEU A 33 9.86 -5.84 -7.20
CA LEU A 33 9.41 -7.16 -6.74
C LEU A 33 10.25 -7.59 -5.55
N ILE A 34 9.61 -8.09 -4.48
CA ILE A 34 10.31 -8.58 -3.28
C ILE A 34 10.28 -10.10 -3.27
N GLY A 35 11.45 -10.71 -3.27
CA GLY A 35 11.62 -12.17 -3.20
C GLY A 35 12.85 -12.68 -3.92
N ASN A 36 13.00 -13.99 -3.94
CA ASN A 36 14.12 -14.65 -4.60
C ASN A 36 14.02 -14.49 -6.14
N PRO A 37 15.05 -13.95 -6.81
CA PRO A 37 15.03 -13.73 -8.25
C PRO A 37 14.80 -15.00 -9.07
N ASP A 38 15.43 -16.11 -8.67
CA ASP A 38 15.30 -17.37 -9.43
C ASP A 38 13.88 -17.92 -9.39
N GLU A 39 13.21 -17.83 -8.23
CA GLU A 39 11.82 -18.25 -8.07
C GLU A 39 10.87 -17.33 -8.87
N ILE A 40 11.10 -16.03 -8.85
CA ILE A 40 10.30 -15.05 -9.60
C ILE A 40 10.45 -15.28 -11.12
N PHE A 41 11.66 -15.47 -11.62
CA PHE A 41 11.90 -15.73 -13.04
C PHE A 41 11.35 -17.10 -13.48
N ALA A 42 11.47 -18.14 -12.64
CA ALA A 42 10.89 -19.45 -12.94
C ALA A 42 9.35 -19.37 -13.04
N LEU A 43 8.69 -18.62 -12.14
CA LEU A 43 7.26 -18.41 -12.22
C LEU A 43 6.88 -17.56 -13.45
N ALA A 44 7.65 -16.52 -13.76
CA ALA A 44 7.43 -15.70 -14.95
C ALA A 44 7.53 -16.53 -16.25
N GLU A 45 8.51 -17.41 -16.36
CA GLU A 45 8.67 -18.34 -17.50
C GLU A 45 7.47 -19.28 -17.60
N LYS A 46 7.07 -19.93 -16.50
CA LYS A 46 5.88 -20.80 -16.43
C LYS A 46 4.62 -20.09 -16.93
N LEU A 47 4.46 -18.81 -16.62
CA LEU A 47 3.31 -17.99 -16.99
C LEU A 47 3.46 -17.34 -18.39
N GLY A 48 4.61 -17.47 -19.04
CA GLY A 48 4.88 -16.87 -20.34
C GLY A 48 5.03 -15.33 -20.30
N LEU A 49 5.38 -14.75 -19.15
CA LEU A 49 5.57 -13.32 -18.95
C LEU A 49 6.91 -12.85 -19.59
N LYS A 50 6.91 -11.67 -20.19
CA LYS A 50 8.05 -11.23 -21.03
C LYS A 50 8.75 -9.96 -20.50
N ASN A 51 8.12 -9.24 -19.59
CA ASN A 51 8.57 -7.92 -19.16
C ASN A 51 9.17 -7.92 -17.75
N ILE A 52 9.06 -9.01 -16.99
CA ILE A 52 9.53 -9.09 -15.60
C ILE A 52 11.01 -8.75 -15.45
N GLY A 53 11.83 -9.00 -16.48
CA GLY A 53 13.24 -8.57 -16.51
C GLY A 53 13.47 -7.06 -16.46
N LYS A 54 12.43 -6.23 -16.64
CA LYS A 54 12.49 -4.77 -16.47
C LYS A 54 12.27 -4.33 -15.02
N ALA A 55 11.77 -5.23 -14.15
CA ALA A 55 11.54 -4.92 -12.74
C ALA A 55 12.86 -4.90 -11.96
N THR A 56 12.92 -4.12 -10.90
CA THR A 56 13.92 -4.28 -9.85
C THR A 56 13.48 -5.41 -8.93
N ILE A 57 14.31 -6.45 -8.77
CA ILE A 57 14.02 -7.57 -7.86
C ILE A 57 14.95 -7.46 -6.66
N ILE A 58 14.38 -7.51 -5.44
CA ILE A 58 15.13 -7.40 -4.19
C ILE A 58 14.76 -8.60 -3.31
N ASP A 59 15.76 -9.41 -3.00
CA ASP A 59 15.62 -10.49 -2.01
C ASP A 59 16.02 -9.99 -0.62
N PRO A 60 15.09 -9.94 0.35
CA PRO A 60 15.41 -9.54 1.72
C PRO A 60 16.51 -10.38 2.37
N ALA A 61 16.70 -11.63 1.95
CA ALA A 61 17.72 -12.51 2.53
C ALA A 61 19.15 -12.15 2.11
N THR A 62 19.31 -11.55 0.93
CA THR A 62 20.64 -11.29 0.32
C THR A 62 20.91 -9.81 0.06
N SER A 63 19.92 -8.94 0.24
CA SER A 63 20.07 -7.50 -0.03
C SER A 63 21.08 -6.84 0.92
N GLU A 64 21.97 -6.03 0.36
CA GLU A 64 22.91 -5.23 1.13
C GLU A 64 22.23 -4.25 2.11
N LYS A 65 20.98 -3.84 1.82
CA LYS A 65 20.20 -2.93 2.66
C LYS A 65 19.48 -3.61 3.82
N THR A 66 19.47 -4.93 3.90
CA THR A 66 18.71 -5.67 4.93
C THR A 66 19.13 -5.29 6.35
N ALA A 67 20.43 -5.15 6.60
CA ALA A 67 20.93 -4.74 7.91
C ALA A 67 20.55 -3.29 8.27
N GLU A 68 20.58 -2.38 7.29
CA GLU A 68 20.14 -0.99 7.46
C GLU A 68 18.63 -0.92 7.78
N TYR A 69 17.81 -1.66 7.04
CA TYR A 69 16.37 -1.71 7.25
C TYR A 69 15.99 -2.40 8.57
N ALA A 70 16.73 -3.43 9.00
CA ALA A 70 16.54 -4.04 10.31
C ALA A 70 16.81 -3.02 11.43
N ASN A 71 17.89 -2.24 11.32
CA ASN A 71 18.20 -1.19 12.28
C ASN A 71 17.13 -0.07 12.27
N LEU A 72 16.67 0.35 11.09
CA LEU A 72 15.58 1.31 10.97
C LEU A 72 14.30 0.81 11.66
N LEU A 73 13.93 -0.45 11.44
CA LEU A 73 12.77 -1.07 12.09
C LEU A 73 12.94 -1.10 13.61
N TYR A 74 14.12 -1.48 14.10
CA TYR A 74 14.44 -1.45 15.52
C TYR A 74 14.27 -0.04 16.10
N GLU A 75 14.88 0.99 15.50
CA GLU A 75 14.79 2.38 15.97
C GLU A 75 13.35 2.89 16.00
N LEU A 76 12.54 2.55 15.00
CA LEU A 76 11.13 2.92 14.96
C LEU A 76 10.28 2.25 16.04
N ARG A 77 10.71 1.09 16.54
CA ARG A 77 9.88 0.21 17.38
C ARG A 77 10.50 -0.17 18.73
N LYS A 78 11.73 0.24 19.07
CA LYS A 78 12.41 -0.10 20.33
C LYS A 78 11.57 0.21 21.58
N ASN A 79 10.85 1.34 21.58
CA ASN A 79 9.97 1.75 22.67
C ASN A 79 8.64 0.94 22.72
N LYS A 80 8.44 -0.03 21.82
CA LYS A 80 7.28 -0.93 21.73
C LYS A 80 7.69 -2.40 21.85
N GLY A 81 8.87 -2.67 22.44
CA GLY A 81 9.37 -4.02 22.73
C GLY A 81 10.04 -4.73 21.55
N MET A 82 10.43 -4.00 20.49
CA MET A 82 11.29 -4.54 19.44
C MET A 82 12.72 -4.69 19.97
N THR A 83 13.35 -5.82 19.70
CA THR A 83 14.79 -6.04 19.93
C THR A 83 15.53 -6.11 18.60
N PRO A 84 16.87 -5.91 18.56
CA PRO A 84 17.65 -6.05 17.32
C PRO A 84 17.43 -7.40 16.63
N GLU A 85 17.38 -8.50 17.41
CA GLU A 85 17.20 -9.85 16.88
C GLU A 85 15.81 -10.02 16.26
N LYS A 86 14.77 -9.50 16.90
CA LYS A 86 13.41 -9.50 16.35
C LYS A 86 13.32 -8.66 15.07
N ALA A 87 13.99 -7.51 15.04
CA ALA A 87 14.03 -6.66 13.86
C ALA A 87 14.75 -7.35 12.69
N ALA A 88 15.87 -8.05 12.98
CA ALA A 88 16.61 -8.82 11.97
C ALA A 88 15.80 -9.99 11.39
N GLN A 89 14.90 -10.57 12.16
CA GLN A 89 13.97 -11.60 11.66
C GLN A 89 12.80 -10.96 10.89
N GLN A 90 12.21 -9.92 11.45
CA GLN A 90 11.00 -9.28 10.90
C GLN A 90 11.26 -8.56 9.57
N VAL A 91 12.47 -8.05 9.35
CA VAL A 91 12.86 -7.37 8.09
C VAL A 91 12.80 -8.32 6.89
N LEU A 92 12.91 -9.62 7.11
CA LEU A 92 12.84 -10.64 6.04
C LEU A 92 11.41 -10.85 5.52
N ASP A 93 10.39 -10.39 6.25
CA ASP A 93 9.01 -10.42 5.79
C ASP A 93 8.82 -9.41 4.64
N PRO A 94 8.36 -9.84 3.45
CA PRO A 94 8.23 -8.98 2.27
C PRO A 94 7.35 -7.76 2.49
N LEU A 95 6.26 -7.85 3.31
CA LEU A 95 5.39 -6.72 3.61
C LEU A 95 6.09 -5.67 4.47
N TYR A 96 6.91 -6.11 5.44
CA TYR A 96 7.73 -5.21 6.24
C TYR A 96 8.86 -4.60 5.43
N PHE A 97 9.54 -5.42 4.63
CA PHE A 97 10.63 -4.96 3.77
C PHE A 97 10.17 -3.88 2.81
N GLY A 98 9.03 -4.08 2.13
CA GLY A 98 8.45 -3.09 1.23
C GLY A 98 8.09 -1.77 1.92
N CYS A 99 7.51 -1.82 3.12
CA CYS A 99 7.27 -0.61 3.91
C CYS A 99 8.57 0.11 4.32
N LEU A 100 9.65 -0.62 4.57
CA LEU A 100 10.95 -0.04 4.91
C LEU A 100 11.61 0.62 3.69
N ILE A 101 11.52 0.05 2.51
CA ILE A 101 11.94 0.67 1.25
C ILE A 101 11.26 2.04 1.08
N ILE A 102 9.93 2.10 1.28
CA ILE A 102 9.17 3.35 1.17
C ILE A 102 9.61 4.34 2.26
N LYS A 103 9.78 3.86 3.49
CA LYS A 103 10.19 4.71 4.61
C LYS A 103 11.55 5.33 4.43
N SER A 104 12.46 4.64 3.73
CA SER A 104 13.79 5.12 3.38
C SER A 104 13.80 6.04 2.15
N GLY A 105 12.68 6.20 1.44
CA GLY A 105 12.58 7.01 0.24
C GLY A 105 13.05 6.30 -1.03
N ASP A 106 13.26 4.99 -0.97
CA ASP A 106 13.71 4.17 -2.11
C ASP A 106 12.54 3.70 -2.99
N ALA A 107 11.28 3.86 -2.52
CA ALA A 107 10.06 3.66 -3.30
C ALA A 107 8.95 4.65 -2.88
N ASP A 108 7.89 4.73 -3.69
CA ASP A 108 6.84 5.73 -3.54
C ASP A 108 5.52 5.12 -3.03
N GLY A 109 5.30 3.83 -3.25
CA GLY A 109 4.11 3.12 -2.80
C GLY A 109 4.26 1.61 -2.79
N GLN A 110 3.31 0.93 -2.14
CA GLN A 110 3.21 -0.54 -2.11
C GLN A 110 1.78 -0.97 -2.43
N ILE A 111 1.65 -2.00 -3.26
CA ILE A 111 0.38 -2.68 -3.52
C ILE A 111 0.51 -4.12 -3.04
N SER A 112 -0.38 -4.54 -2.14
CA SER A 112 -0.41 -5.88 -1.55
C SER A 112 -1.84 -6.26 -1.14
N GLY A 113 -2.03 -7.52 -0.74
CA GLY A 113 -3.32 -8.06 -0.33
C GLY A 113 -3.88 -9.11 -1.29
N ALA A 114 -3.07 -9.62 -2.22
CA ALA A 114 -3.45 -10.73 -3.08
C ALA A 114 -3.44 -12.07 -2.33
N LEU A 115 -2.50 -12.26 -1.40
CA LEU A 115 -2.38 -13.40 -0.50
C LEU A 115 -2.64 -13.01 0.96
N SER A 116 -2.24 -11.81 1.36
CA SER A 116 -2.26 -11.34 2.73
C SER A 116 -3.61 -10.74 3.10
N THR A 117 -4.02 -10.94 4.35
CA THR A 117 -5.21 -10.30 4.90
C THR A 117 -5.02 -8.79 5.07
N THR A 118 -6.12 -8.05 5.19
CA THR A 118 -6.09 -6.61 5.48
C THR A 118 -5.24 -6.29 6.73
N GLY A 119 -5.36 -7.11 7.78
CA GLY A 119 -4.58 -6.92 9.02
C GLY A 119 -3.09 -7.13 8.84
N GLU A 120 -2.68 -8.13 8.05
CA GLU A 120 -1.28 -8.39 7.73
C GLU A 120 -0.68 -7.27 6.89
N THR A 121 -1.41 -6.79 5.90
CA THR A 121 -1.00 -5.67 5.03
C THR A 121 -0.88 -4.34 5.82
N LEU A 122 -1.87 -4.02 6.64
CA LEU A 122 -1.91 -2.74 7.35
C LEU A 122 -0.94 -2.68 8.54
N ARG A 123 -0.63 -3.81 9.17
CA ARG A 123 0.25 -3.84 10.35
C ARG A 123 1.64 -3.23 10.09
N PRO A 124 2.41 -3.64 9.07
CA PRO A 124 3.70 -3.01 8.76
C PRO A 124 3.54 -1.54 8.37
N ALA A 125 2.53 -1.18 7.58
CA ALA A 125 2.26 0.20 7.22
C ALA A 125 2.03 1.09 8.45
N LEU A 126 1.19 0.66 9.40
CA LEU A 126 0.94 1.38 10.64
C LEU A 126 2.17 1.47 11.55
N GLN A 127 3.02 0.46 11.55
CA GLN A 127 4.20 0.41 12.39
C GLN A 127 5.36 1.26 11.85
N ILE A 128 5.52 1.33 10.54
CA ILE A 128 6.68 1.90 9.85
C ILE A 128 6.33 3.24 9.21
N ILE A 129 5.32 3.27 8.34
CA ILE A 129 4.91 4.49 7.60
C ILE A 129 4.22 5.47 8.55
N LYS A 130 3.28 4.95 9.35
CA LYS A 130 2.41 5.70 10.28
C LYS A 130 1.41 6.62 9.55
N CYS A 131 0.64 7.37 10.33
CA CYS A 131 -0.26 8.38 9.80
C CYS A 131 0.48 9.70 9.50
N SER A 132 -0.10 10.50 8.63
CA SER A 132 0.34 11.89 8.40
C SER A 132 0.23 12.71 9.69
N PRO A 133 1.04 13.78 9.86
CA PRO A 133 0.96 14.65 11.02
C PRO A 133 -0.46 15.17 11.24
N GLY A 134 -0.93 15.10 12.49
CA GLY A 134 -2.29 15.53 12.88
C GLY A 134 -3.39 14.49 12.63
N ILE A 135 -3.12 13.40 11.97
CA ILE A 135 -4.05 12.28 11.72
C ILE A 135 -3.73 11.15 12.69
N THR A 136 -4.73 10.69 13.42
CA THR A 136 -4.62 9.56 14.37
C THR A 136 -5.46 8.34 13.98
N CYS A 137 -6.30 8.49 12.95
CA CYS A 137 -7.19 7.44 12.44
C CYS A 137 -6.80 7.10 11.00
N VAL A 138 -6.50 5.83 10.75
CA VAL A 138 -6.32 5.32 9.38
C VAL A 138 -7.69 5.01 8.78
N SER A 139 -7.89 5.39 7.54
CA SER A 139 -9.11 5.07 6.80
C SER A 139 -8.80 4.63 5.38
N GLY A 140 -9.64 3.75 4.86
CA GLY A 140 -9.62 3.36 3.45
C GLY A 140 -10.44 4.33 2.60
N ALA A 141 -10.00 4.63 1.40
CA ALA A 141 -10.77 5.37 0.42
C ALA A 141 -10.90 4.56 -0.88
N MET A 142 -12.08 4.57 -1.47
CA MET A 142 -12.38 3.89 -2.73
C MET A 142 -12.88 4.91 -3.75
N LEU A 143 -12.29 4.94 -4.93
CA LEU A 143 -12.82 5.67 -6.07
C LEU A 143 -13.85 4.80 -6.77
N MET A 144 -15.08 5.29 -6.86
CA MET A 144 -16.18 4.66 -7.60
C MET A 144 -16.42 5.44 -8.88
N ILE A 145 -16.30 4.76 -10.00
CA ILE A 145 -16.64 5.32 -11.32
C ILE A 145 -17.98 4.70 -11.73
N THR A 146 -19.00 5.52 -11.80
CA THR A 146 -20.36 5.10 -12.16
C THR A 146 -20.63 5.36 -13.64
N GLN A 147 -21.62 4.66 -14.20
CA GLN A 147 -22.11 4.95 -15.57
C GLN A 147 -23.11 6.13 -15.59
N THR A 148 -23.42 6.71 -14.43
CA THR A 148 -24.41 7.78 -14.26
C THR A 148 -23.69 9.08 -13.93
N PRO A 149 -23.54 10.00 -14.90
CA PRO A 149 -22.78 11.25 -14.70
C PRO A 149 -23.34 12.18 -13.63
N GLU A 150 -24.61 12.01 -13.25
CA GLU A 150 -25.31 12.81 -12.24
C GLU A 150 -24.82 12.50 -10.81
N TYR A 151 -24.14 11.37 -10.59
CA TYR A 151 -23.58 11.03 -9.28
C TYR A 151 -22.14 11.55 -9.14
N GLY A 152 -21.89 12.27 -8.06
CA GLY A 152 -20.59 12.84 -7.78
C GLY A 152 -20.13 13.88 -8.80
N GLU A 153 -18.88 13.85 -9.20
CA GLU A 153 -18.31 14.71 -10.21
C GLU A 153 -18.13 13.92 -11.52
N ASN A 154 -19.03 14.12 -12.47
CA ASN A 154 -19.06 13.38 -13.74
C ASN A 154 -19.07 11.85 -13.58
N GLY A 155 -19.85 11.34 -12.63
CA GLY A 155 -19.94 9.91 -12.35
C GLY A 155 -18.87 9.38 -11.41
N VAL A 156 -17.94 10.21 -10.92
CA VAL A 156 -16.89 9.81 -9.99
C VAL A 156 -17.25 10.19 -8.55
N LEU A 157 -17.14 9.22 -7.65
CA LEU A 157 -17.35 9.37 -6.21
C LEU A 157 -16.12 8.86 -5.47
N VAL A 158 -15.80 9.47 -4.33
CA VAL A 158 -14.80 8.93 -3.40
C VAL A 158 -15.49 8.55 -2.10
N VAL A 159 -15.42 7.29 -1.73
CA VAL A 159 -16.10 6.73 -0.54
C VAL A 159 -15.04 6.38 0.51
N GLY A 160 -15.20 6.87 1.71
CA GLY A 160 -14.41 6.53 2.90
C GLY A 160 -15.31 6.44 4.15
N ASP A 161 -15.02 5.64 5.12
CA ASP A 161 -14.09 4.53 5.20
C ASP A 161 -14.77 3.24 4.72
N VAL A 162 -14.04 2.43 3.94
CA VAL A 162 -14.66 1.25 3.32
C VAL A 162 -14.36 -0.06 4.07
N ALA A 163 -13.30 -0.13 4.87
CA ALA A 163 -12.91 -1.41 5.47
C ALA A 163 -12.02 -1.34 6.72
N VAL A 164 -11.57 -0.19 7.17
CA VAL A 164 -10.54 -0.08 8.21
C VAL A 164 -11.11 0.19 9.60
N THR A 165 -12.07 1.11 9.71
CA THR A 165 -12.66 1.54 10.99
C THR A 165 -14.17 1.28 10.99
N PRO A 166 -14.64 0.08 11.42
CA PRO A 166 -16.04 -0.32 11.25
C PRO A 166 -17.05 0.54 12.05
N MET A 167 -16.62 1.10 13.17
CA MET A 167 -17.48 1.89 14.07
C MET A 167 -16.73 3.15 14.54
N PRO A 168 -16.52 4.14 13.66
CA PRO A 168 -15.80 5.35 14.02
C PRO A 168 -16.60 6.17 15.05
N ASP A 169 -15.90 6.73 16.02
CA ASP A 169 -16.44 7.79 16.87
C ASP A 169 -16.53 9.12 16.09
N ALA A 170 -17.04 10.18 16.75
CA ALA A 170 -17.22 11.46 16.08
C ALA A 170 -15.90 12.09 15.62
N SER A 171 -14.83 11.94 16.40
CA SER A 171 -13.49 12.48 16.06
C SER A 171 -12.88 11.70 14.89
N GLN A 172 -12.97 10.38 14.92
CA GLN A 172 -12.53 9.52 13.83
C GLN A 172 -13.31 9.80 12.54
N LEU A 173 -14.64 9.96 12.63
CA LEU A 173 -15.47 10.27 11.47
C LEU A 173 -15.09 11.61 10.83
N ALA A 174 -14.78 12.62 11.65
CA ALA A 174 -14.29 13.90 11.15
C ALA A 174 -12.93 13.77 10.42
N GLN A 175 -12.00 12.99 10.97
CA GLN A 175 -10.71 12.72 10.32
C GLN A 175 -10.88 11.93 9.02
N ILE A 176 -11.74 10.91 9.00
CA ILE A 176 -12.09 10.14 7.80
C ILE A 176 -12.62 11.09 6.71
N ALA A 177 -13.53 11.99 7.05
CA ALA A 177 -14.08 12.96 6.09
C ALA A 177 -12.99 13.85 5.49
N VAL A 178 -12.09 14.39 6.31
CA VAL A 178 -10.97 15.23 5.86
C VAL A 178 -10.03 14.42 4.97
N CYS A 179 -9.63 13.22 5.38
CA CYS A 179 -8.73 12.36 4.59
C CYS A 179 -9.36 11.95 3.26
N THR A 180 -10.66 11.64 3.25
CA THR A 180 -11.39 11.29 2.03
C THR A 180 -11.45 12.49 1.07
N ALA A 181 -11.70 13.69 1.57
CA ALA A 181 -11.66 14.91 0.76
C ALA A 181 -10.26 15.19 0.19
N GLN A 182 -9.21 14.95 0.96
CA GLN A 182 -7.83 15.07 0.49
C GLN A 182 -7.53 14.06 -0.61
N THR A 183 -7.98 12.81 -0.46
CA THR A 183 -7.86 11.78 -1.51
C THR A 183 -8.62 12.18 -2.77
N ALA A 184 -9.82 12.72 -2.64
CA ALA A 184 -10.59 13.22 -3.77
C ALA A 184 -9.83 14.32 -4.54
N LYS A 185 -9.17 15.24 -3.84
CA LYS A 185 -8.32 16.27 -4.47
C LYS A 185 -7.08 15.72 -5.13
N SER A 186 -6.31 14.88 -4.41
CA SER A 186 -5.00 14.43 -4.86
C SER A 186 -5.05 13.33 -5.92
N VAL A 187 -6.01 12.41 -5.81
CA VAL A 187 -6.13 11.23 -6.67
C VAL A 187 -7.20 11.40 -7.74
N ALA A 188 -8.44 11.75 -7.34
CA ALA A 188 -9.53 11.96 -8.27
C ALA A 188 -9.52 13.37 -8.92
N ARG A 189 -8.64 14.26 -8.44
CA ARG A 189 -8.43 15.63 -8.96
C ARG A 189 -9.67 16.52 -8.87
N PHE A 190 -10.51 16.30 -7.87
CA PHE A 190 -11.63 17.18 -7.59
C PHE A 190 -11.14 18.57 -7.16
N ALA A 191 -11.66 19.61 -7.74
CA ALA A 191 -11.27 20.98 -7.38
C ALA A 191 -11.79 21.36 -5.99
N ASP A 192 -13.07 21.08 -5.70
CA ASP A 192 -13.74 21.40 -4.44
C ASP A 192 -14.71 20.27 -4.05
N PRO A 193 -14.21 19.20 -3.41
CA PRO A 193 -15.03 18.05 -3.06
C PRO A 193 -16.03 18.38 -1.94
N ASN A 194 -17.31 18.13 -2.20
CA ASN A 194 -18.36 18.15 -1.18
C ASN A 194 -18.39 16.81 -0.42
N VAL A 195 -18.38 16.87 0.90
CA VAL A 195 -18.38 15.67 1.76
C VAL A 195 -19.73 15.48 2.42
N ALA A 196 -20.37 14.34 2.16
CA ALA A 196 -21.56 13.89 2.86
C ALA A 196 -21.22 12.77 3.86
N MET A 197 -21.64 12.93 5.11
CA MET A 197 -21.47 11.91 6.14
C MET A 197 -22.75 11.09 6.32
N LEU A 198 -22.65 9.78 6.06
CA LEU A 198 -23.77 8.86 6.22
C LEU A 198 -23.64 8.12 7.55
N LYS A 199 -24.64 8.24 8.42
CA LYS A 199 -24.70 7.51 9.68
C LYS A 199 -25.85 6.52 9.64
N LYS A 200 -25.55 5.23 9.86
CA LYS A 200 -26.60 4.22 10.03
C LYS A 200 -27.42 4.54 11.28
N LYS A 201 -28.73 4.75 11.11
CA LYS A 201 -29.65 4.94 12.23
C LYS A 201 -29.68 3.64 13.05
N LYS A 202 -29.32 3.68 14.34
CA LYS A 202 -29.55 2.53 15.23
C LYS A 202 -31.05 2.25 15.21
N LYS A 203 -31.47 1.04 14.80
CA LYS A 203 -32.81 0.54 15.15
C LYS A 203 -32.72 0.22 16.64
N PHE A 204 -33.49 0.95 17.44
CA PHE A 204 -33.78 0.59 18.83
C PHE A 204 -34.71 -0.63 18.82
#